data_fad6f5099cbd9503cf74fd5c6593ed99
#
_entry.id   fad6f5099cbd9503cf74fd5c6593ed99
#
_cell.length_a   1.000
_cell.length_b   1.000
_cell.length_c   1.000
_cell.angle_alpha   90.00
_cell.angle_beta   90.00
_cell.angle_gamma   90.00
#
_symmetry.space_group_name_H-M   'P 1'
#
loop_
_entity.id
_entity.type
_entity.pdbx_description
1 polymer ?
#
loop_
_entity_poly.entity_id
_entity_poly.type
_entity_poly.pdbx_seq_one_letter_code
_entity_poly.pdbx_strand_id
1 'polypeptide(L)'
;PQIRVISKDWGSGHPKDILEVLTSVAEILFPLGGNQPYRPVWVGKSDKGPIVLYQRGKGGEYIVNLNSQDRYWCQYAFQFSHEIGHILCGFKDGNSSNLWFEETLCEVASLYTLLRLENKWQDAPPYPHWKEYGTEFTKYAEKRMLRYEKEIPGNLENWFQGNIETLHVNPVDRPRNVALA
;
A
#
# COMPACT_ATOMS: atom_id res chain seq x y z
N PRO A 1 -8.44 9.79 -8.71
CA PRO A 1 -9.44 10.33 -7.76
C PRO A 1 -8.85 11.44 -6.89
N GLN A 2 -9.70 12.25 -6.27
CA GLN A 2 -9.28 13.25 -5.29
C GLN A 2 -8.89 12.55 -3.98
N ILE A 3 -7.73 12.92 -3.42
CA ILE A 3 -7.28 12.48 -2.09
C ILE A 3 -7.54 13.59 -1.07
N ARG A 4 -7.99 13.23 0.13
CA ARG A 4 -8.22 14.16 1.23
C ARG A 4 -7.74 13.58 2.55
N VAL A 5 -6.79 14.23 3.19
CA VAL A 5 -6.36 13.90 4.56
C VAL A 5 -7.34 14.54 5.56
N ILE A 6 -8.04 13.71 6.33
CA ILE A 6 -9.12 14.15 7.24
C ILE A 6 -8.71 14.17 8.72
N SER A 7 -7.70 13.42 9.12
CA SER A 7 -7.14 13.48 10.49
C SER A 7 -6.10 14.58 10.62
N LYS A 8 -5.89 15.05 11.85
CA LYS A 8 -4.94 16.11 12.16
C LYS A 8 -3.79 15.63 13.07
N ASP A 9 -3.95 14.49 13.70
CA ASP A 9 -3.01 13.97 14.69
C ASP A 9 -2.01 12.98 14.05
N TRP A 10 -1.04 13.56 13.34
CA TRP A 10 0.02 12.83 12.63
C TRP A 10 1.41 13.02 13.27
N GLY A 11 1.47 13.41 14.56
CA GLY A 11 2.73 13.78 15.19
C GLY A 11 3.33 15.04 14.55
N SER A 12 4.59 14.99 14.16
CA SER A 12 5.27 16.08 13.46
C SER A 12 4.99 16.13 11.94
N GLY A 13 4.21 15.19 11.41
CA GLY A 13 3.80 15.14 9.99
C GLY A 13 2.70 16.17 9.70
N HIS A 14 2.98 17.13 8.80
CA HIS A 14 1.97 18.10 8.42
C HIS A 14 0.98 17.49 7.41
N PRO A 15 -0.37 17.65 7.57
CA PRO A 15 -1.36 17.05 6.68
C PRO A 15 -1.17 17.38 5.19
N LYS A 16 -0.66 18.58 4.88
CA LYS A 16 -0.34 18.98 3.50
C LYS A 16 0.80 18.14 2.92
N ASP A 17 1.85 17.91 3.70
CA ASP A 17 3.00 17.11 3.25
C ASP A 17 2.60 15.64 3.07
N ILE A 18 1.78 15.12 3.99
CA ILE A 18 1.20 13.78 3.85
C ILE A 18 0.38 13.70 2.56
N LEU A 19 -0.47 14.69 2.27
CA LEU A 19 -1.26 14.73 1.05
C LEU A 19 -0.38 14.66 -0.21
N GLU A 20 0.76 15.34 -0.24
CA GLU A 20 1.69 15.30 -1.38
C GLU A 20 2.28 13.89 -1.60
N VAL A 21 2.65 13.21 -0.50
CA VAL A 21 3.10 11.80 -0.57
C VAL A 21 2.00 10.91 -1.14
N LEU A 22 0.78 11.00 -0.57
CA LEU A 22 -0.34 10.17 -0.99
C LEU A 22 -0.79 10.47 -2.42
N THR A 23 -0.71 11.72 -2.85
CA THR A 23 -0.99 12.12 -4.24
C THR A 23 0.02 11.49 -5.19
N SER A 24 1.30 11.51 -4.84
CA SER A 24 2.36 10.86 -5.63
C SER A 24 2.11 9.36 -5.81
N VAL A 25 1.64 8.67 -4.75
CA VAL A 25 1.23 7.26 -4.80
C VAL A 25 0.02 7.07 -5.72
N ALA A 26 -1.01 7.89 -5.55
CA ALA A 26 -2.25 7.79 -6.33
C ALA A 26 -2.01 7.97 -7.82
N GLU A 27 -1.12 8.88 -8.21
CA GLU A 27 -0.72 9.11 -9.60
C GLU A 27 0.02 7.93 -10.24
N ILE A 28 0.66 7.07 -9.43
CA ILE A 28 1.31 5.85 -9.90
C ILE A 28 0.29 4.70 -10.05
N LEU A 29 -0.57 4.50 -9.05
CA LEU A 29 -1.38 3.28 -8.96
C LEU A 29 -2.72 3.37 -9.70
N PHE A 30 -3.47 4.48 -9.59
CA PHE A 30 -4.80 4.53 -10.20
C PHE A 30 -4.82 4.34 -11.73
N PRO A 31 -3.80 4.80 -12.49
CA PRO A 31 -3.73 4.50 -13.91
C PRO A 31 -3.66 3.00 -14.24
N LEU A 32 -3.13 2.17 -13.34
CA LEU A 32 -3.05 0.72 -13.54
C LEU A 32 -4.42 0.04 -13.51
N GLY A 33 -5.40 0.62 -12.82
CA GLY A 33 -6.77 0.14 -12.78
C GLY A 33 -7.63 0.52 -13.99
N GLY A 34 -7.03 1.13 -15.02
CA GLY A 34 -7.71 1.55 -16.25
C GLY A 34 -8.52 2.84 -16.08
N ASN A 35 -9.36 3.13 -17.08
CA ASN A 35 -10.12 4.40 -17.18
C ASN A 35 -11.42 4.43 -16.36
N GLN A 36 -11.58 3.59 -15.35
CA GLN A 36 -12.77 3.63 -14.52
C GLN A 36 -12.78 4.86 -13.59
N PRO A 37 -13.95 5.47 -13.34
CA PRO A 37 -14.08 6.60 -12.43
C PRO A 37 -13.98 6.13 -10.97
N TYR A 38 -12.83 6.36 -10.35
CA TYR A 38 -12.68 6.12 -8.91
C TYR A 38 -13.33 7.24 -8.08
N ARG A 39 -13.99 6.86 -6.99
CA ARG A 39 -14.50 7.81 -6.00
C ARG A 39 -13.35 8.46 -5.22
N PRO A 40 -13.55 9.63 -4.60
CA PRO A 40 -12.55 10.24 -3.74
C PRO A 40 -12.09 9.30 -2.63
N VAL A 41 -10.86 9.47 -2.17
CA VAL A 41 -10.27 8.72 -1.05
C VAL A 41 -10.04 9.67 0.13
N TRP A 42 -10.68 9.39 1.25
CA TRP A 42 -10.48 10.11 2.50
C TRP A 42 -9.54 9.32 3.39
N VAL A 43 -8.47 9.98 3.83
CA VAL A 43 -7.41 9.33 4.59
C VAL A 43 -7.41 9.83 6.03
N GLY A 44 -7.69 8.91 6.94
CA GLY A 44 -7.67 9.10 8.38
C GLY A 44 -6.48 8.39 9.03
N LYS A 45 -6.33 8.61 10.34
CA LYS A 45 -5.36 7.90 11.18
C LYS A 45 -6.06 6.81 12.01
N SER A 46 -5.35 5.70 12.24
CA SER A 46 -5.76 4.63 13.13
C SER A 46 -4.55 4.04 13.85
N ASP A 47 -4.71 3.71 15.12
CA ASP A 47 -3.68 3.00 15.91
C ASP A 47 -3.73 1.48 15.73
N LYS A 48 -4.76 0.97 15.02
CA LYS A 48 -4.99 -0.46 14.79
C LYS A 48 -4.33 -1.03 13.53
N GLY A 49 -3.55 -0.22 12.82
CA GLY A 49 -2.92 -0.57 11.54
C GLY A 49 -3.60 0.07 10.33
N PRO A 50 -2.97 -0.02 9.14
CA PRO A 50 -3.57 0.45 7.92
C PRO A 50 -4.77 -0.42 7.56
N ILE A 51 -5.82 0.22 7.01
CA ILE A 51 -7.03 -0.47 6.55
C ILE A 51 -7.84 0.43 5.62
N VAL A 52 -8.38 -0.11 4.54
CA VAL A 52 -9.50 0.47 3.82
C VAL A 52 -10.81 -0.11 4.37
N LEU A 53 -11.77 0.75 4.68
CA LEU A 53 -13.03 0.32 5.28
C LEU A 53 -14.04 -0.09 4.19
N TYR A 54 -14.77 -1.20 4.41
CA TYR A 54 -15.91 -1.57 3.55
C TYR A 54 -16.99 -0.49 3.56
N GLN A 55 -17.20 0.15 4.71
CA GLN A 55 -18.12 1.27 4.81
C GLN A 55 -17.60 2.48 4.05
N ARG A 56 -18.40 2.99 3.13
CA ARG A 56 -18.12 4.20 2.37
C ARG A 56 -18.52 5.46 3.13
N GLY A 57 -17.92 6.58 2.78
CA GLY A 57 -18.39 7.89 3.18
C GLY A 57 -19.76 8.21 2.58
N LYS A 58 -20.41 9.28 3.09
CA LYS A 58 -21.77 9.67 2.67
C LYS A 58 -21.92 9.99 1.18
N GLY A 59 -20.85 10.42 0.51
CA GLY A 59 -20.78 10.66 -0.93
C GLY A 59 -20.21 9.48 -1.73
N GLY A 60 -20.00 8.33 -1.10
CA GLY A 60 -19.43 7.13 -1.72
C GLY A 60 -17.90 7.10 -1.69
N GLU A 61 -17.26 7.96 -0.90
CA GLU A 61 -15.81 8.03 -0.76
C GLU A 61 -15.26 6.73 -0.18
N TYR A 62 -14.07 6.33 -0.60
CA TYR A 62 -13.28 5.32 0.07
C TYR A 62 -12.71 5.91 1.37
N ILE A 63 -12.77 5.16 2.46
CA ILE A 63 -12.18 5.55 3.75
C ILE A 63 -10.97 4.66 3.99
N VAL A 64 -9.79 5.27 3.98
CA VAL A 64 -8.52 4.61 4.27
C VAL A 64 -7.98 5.16 5.58
N ASN A 65 -7.61 4.29 6.50
CA ASN A 65 -6.92 4.68 7.72
C ASN A 65 -5.49 4.17 7.69
N LEU A 66 -4.53 5.02 8.09
CA LEU A 66 -3.11 4.69 8.17
C LEU A 66 -2.63 4.80 9.62
N ASN A 67 -1.65 4.00 10.00
CA ASN A 67 -1.02 4.10 11.32
C ASN A 67 0.39 4.71 11.28
N SER A 68 0.76 5.29 10.15
CA SER A 68 1.99 6.07 10.02
C SER A 68 1.91 7.37 10.82
N GLN A 69 3.05 7.92 11.19
CA GLN A 69 3.15 9.18 11.93
C GLN A 69 4.42 9.94 11.54
N ASP A 70 4.54 11.17 12.04
CA ASP A 70 5.70 12.03 11.82
C ASP A 70 6.02 12.21 10.34
N ARG A 71 7.30 12.18 9.99
CA ARG A 71 7.78 12.32 8.61
C ARG A 71 8.24 10.97 8.02
N TYR A 72 7.63 9.87 8.42
CA TYR A 72 7.95 8.54 7.88
C TYR A 72 7.32 8.33 6.49
N TRP A 73 7.72 9.15 5.50
CA TRP A 73 7.10 9.18 4.16
C TRP A 73 7.09 7.83 3.46
N CYS A 74 8.14 7.03 3.62
CA CYS A 74 8.16 5.66 3.08
C CYS A 74 7.05 4.79 3.67
N GLN A 75 6.74 4.95 4.96
CA GLN A 75 5.68 4.19 5.61
C GLN A 75 4.30 4.65 5.15
N TYR A 76 4.08 5.97 4.97
CA TYR A 76 2.85 6.49 4.39
C TYR A 76 2.64 5.95 2.97
N ALA A 77 3.67 6.05 2.13
CA ALA A 77 3.62 5.57 0.76
C ALA A 77 3.32 4.07 0.71
N PHE A 78 4.02 3.27 1.51
CA PHE A 78 3.86 1.82 1.58
C PHE A 78 2.45 1.42 2.00
N GLN A 79 1.97 1.94 3.15
CA GLN A 79 0.64 1.61 3.67
C GLN A 79 -0.47 2.05 2.73
N PHE A 80 -0.39 3.29 2.22
CA PHE A 80 -1.42 3.80 1.32
C PHE A 80 -1.47 3.03 0.01
N SER A 81 -0.31 2.63 -0.53
CA SER A 81 -0.25 1.79 -1.73
C SER A 81 -0.94 0.44 -1.53
N HIS A 82 -0.76 -0.18 -0.36
CA HIS A 82 -1.42 -1.42 0.01
C HIS A 82 -2.95 -1.26 -0.02
N GLU A 83 -3.47 -0.23 0.63
CA GLU A 83 -4.91 0.03 0.70
C GLU A 83 -5.51 0.42 -0.67
N ILE A 84 -4.74 1.14 -1.51
CA ILE A 84 -5.13 1.38 -2.91
C ILE A 84 -5.13 0.07 -3.69
N GLY A 85 -4.23 -0.86 -3.41
CA GLY A 85 -4.22 -2.20 -3.99
C GLY A 85 -5.57 -2.89 -3.82
N HIS A 86 -6.13 -2.91 -2.61
CA HIS A 86 -7.47 -3.44 -2.34
C HIS A 86 -8.56 -2.73 -3.16
N ILE A 87 -8.49 -1.39 -3.25
CA ILE A 87 -9.46 -0.62 -4.07
C ILE A 87 -9.37 -1.04 -5.54
N LEU A 88 -8.18 -1.26 -6.08
CA LEU A 88 -7.96 -1.68 -7.46
C LEU A 88 -8.42 -3.13 -7.70
N CYS A 89 -8.33 -4.01 -6.70
CA CYS A 89 -8.87 -5.37 -6.74
C CYS A 89 -10.41 -5.42 -6.67
N GLY A 90 -11.07 -4.25 -6.59
CA GLY A 90 -12.53 -4.14 -6.64
C GLY A 90 -13.20 -4.09 -5.27
N PHE A 91 -12.45 -4.17 -4.20
CA PHE A 91 -12.82 -4.03 -2.79
C PHE A 91 -14.30 -4.31 -2.46
N LYS A 92 -14.61 -5.56 -2.26
CA LYS A 92 -15.96 -6.04 -1.93
C LYS A 92 -15.92 -6.95 -0.72
N ASP A 93 -16.87 -6.79 0.18
CA ASP A 93 -17.13 -7.79 1.20
C ASP A 93 -17.64 -9.08 0.51
N GLY A 94 -17.03 -10.21 0.81
CA GLY A 94 -17.34 -11.45 0.12
C GLY A 94 -16.51 -12.66 0.54
N ASN A 95 -16.36 -13.61 -0.38
CA ASN A 95 -15.61 -14.84 -0.13
C ASN A 95 -14.11 -14.55 0.07
N SER A 96 -13.59 -14.89 1.25
CA SER A 96 -12.20 -14.68 1.64
C SER A 96 -11.22 -15.77 1.15
N SER A 97 -11.67 -16.78 0.39
CA SER A 97 -10.83 -17.92 0.01
C SER A 97 -9.54 -17.54 -0.73
N ASN A 98 -9.55 -16.42 -1.46
CA ASN A 98 -8.39 -15.91 -2.19
C ASN A 98 -7.84 -14.60 -1.60
N LEU A 99 -8.21 -14.26 -0.38
CA LEU A 99 -7.75 -13.04 0.25
C LEU A 99 -6.23 -13.00 0.39
N TRP A 100 -5.58 -14.14 0.61
CA TRP A 100 -4.11 -14.23 0.64
C TRP A 100 -3.46 -13.75 -0.66
N PHE A 101 -4.10 -14.04 -1.81
CA PHE A 101 -3.60 -13.62 -3.11
C PHE A 101 -3.82 -12.10 -3.32
N GLU A 102 -4.99 -11.59 -2.93
CA GLU A 102 -5.26 -10.14 -2.94
C GLU A 102 -4.28 -9.39 -2.04
N GLU A 103 -4.04 -9.86 -0.82
CA GLU A 103 -3.03 -9.32 0.10
C GLU A 103 -1.62 -9.32 -0.51
N THR A 104 -1.27 -10.40 -1.24
CA THR A 104 0.00 -10.48 -1.96
C THR A 104 0.10 -9.42 -3.05
N LEU A 105 -0.96 -9.24 -3.85
CA LEU A 105 -1.01 -8.19 -4.87
C LEU A 105 -0.91 -6.78 -4.25
N CYS A 106 -1.54 -6.54 -3.11
CA CYS A 106 -1.46 -5.27 -2.39
C CYS A 106 -0.05 -4.98 -1.88
N GLU A 107 0.66 -6.00 -1.36
CA GLU A 107 2.06 -5.85 -0.95
C GLU A 107 2.97 -5.59 -2.17
N VAL A 108 2.77 -6.30 -3.28
CA VAL A 108 3.48 -6.05 -4.55
C VAL A 108 3.21 -4.63 -5.05
N ALA A 109 1.97 -4.15 -4.99
CA ALA A 109 1.63 -2.77 -5.35
C ALA A 109 2.39 -1.76 -4.48
N SER A 110 2.58 -2.06 -3.18
CA SER A 110 3.35 -1.22 -2.26
C SER A 110 4.83 -1.16 -2.66
N LEU A 111 5.46 -2.30 -2.91
CA LEU A 111 6.86 -2.38 -3.33
C LEU A 111 7.07 -1.71 -4.69
N TYR A 112 6.21 -2.01 -5.66
CA TYR A 112 6.22 -1.37 -6.98
C TYR A 112 6.15 0.15 -6.87
N THR A 113 5.23 0.66 -6.05
CA THR A 113 5.05 2.12 -5.88
C THR A 113 6.29 2.76 -5.29
N LEU A 114 6.90 2.16 -4.27
CA LEU A 114 8.13 2.69 -3.67
C LEU A 114 9.26 2.81 -4.70
N LEU A 115 9.46 1.78 -5.53
CA LEU A 115 10.47 1.82 -6.60
C LEU A 115 10.16 2.88 -7.67
N ARG A 116 8.88 3.11 -7.97
CA ARG A 116 8.45 4.14 -8.93
C ARG A 116 8.56 5.55 -8.36
N LEU A 117 8.39 5.73 -7.05
CA LEU A 117 8.49 7.03 -6.37
C LEU A 117 9.89 7.62 -6.42
N GLU A 118 10.96 6.81 -6.41
CA GLU A 118 12.32 7.31 -6.59
C GLU A 118 12.43 8.09 -7.91
N ASN A 119 12.13 7.45 -9.03
CA ASN A 119 12.21 8.10 -10.33
C ASN A 119 11.29 9.32 -10.42
N LYS A 120 10.04 9.17 -9.95
CA LYS A 120 9.08 10.27 -9.95
C LYS A 120 9.58 11.49 -9.21
N TRP A 121 10.20 11.32 -8.03
CA TRP A 121 10.69 12.44 -7.24
C TRP A 121 12.06 12.95 -7.70
N GLN A 122 12.83 12.16 -8.46
CA GLN A 122 14.01 12.65 -9.17
C GLN A 122 13.62 13.67 -10.27
N ASP A 123 12.51 13.42 -10.97
CA ASP A 123 12.06 14.25 -12.08
C ASP A 123 11.16 15.41 -11.61
N ALA A 124 10.16 15.10 -10.77
CA ALA A 124 9.14 16.04 -10.32
C ALA A 124 8.78 15.82 -8.83
N PRO A 125 9.66 16.21 -7.90
CA PRO A 125 9.36 16.11 -6.47
C PRO A 125 8.24 17.09 -6.07
N PRO A 126 7.39 16.77 -5.07
CA PRO A 126 6.37 17.69 -4.56
C PRO A 126 6.94 19.03 -4.08
N TYR A 127 8.13 18.99 -3.50
CA TYR A 127 8.94 20.16 -3.14
C TYR A 127 10.37 19.94 -3.63
N PRO A 128 11.08 20.98 -4.13
CA PRO A 128 12.44 20.83 -4.66
C PRO A 128 13.42 20.16 -3.68
N HIS A 129 13.29 20.44 -2.38
CA HIS A 129 14.15 19.88 -1.34
C HIS A 129 13.83 18.43 -0.98
N TRP A 130 12.75 17.84 -1.53
CA TRP A 130 12.41 16.43 -1.36
C TRP A 130 13.00 15.51 -2.45
N LYS A 131 13.65 16.09 -3.44
CA LYS A 131 14.25 15.33 -4.55
C LYS A 131 15.16 14.20 -4.05
N GLU A 132 16.06 14.52 -3.12
CA GLU A 132 17.01 13.55 -2.59
C GLU A 132 16.36 12.45 -1.75
N TYR A 133 15.17 12.71 -1.19
CA TYR A 133 14.42 11.71 -0.44
C TYR A 133 13.94 10.55 -1.31
N GLY A 134 13.87 10.72 -2.63
CA GLY A 134 13.46 9.68 -3.58
C GLY A 134 14.18 8.35 -3.36
N THR A 135 15.49 8.39 -3.09
CA THR A 135 16.31 7.19 -2.84
C THR A 135 15.90 6.41 -1.58
N GLU A 136 15.30 7.06 -0.60
CA GLU A 136 14.85 6.41 0.64
C GLU A 136 13.66 5.45 0.38
N PHE A 137 12.84 5.73 -0.64
CA PHE A 137 11.76 4.82 -1.03
C PHE A 137 12.31 3.49 -1.54
N THR A 138 13.31 3.51 -2.42
CA THR A 138 13.97 2.30 -2.92
C THR A 138 14.67 1.53 -1.81
N LYS A 139 15.43 2.19 -0.95
CA LYS A 139 16.06 1.55 0.21
C LYS A 139 15.03 0.88 1.13
N TYR A 140 13.88 1.52 1.33
CA TYR A 140 12.81 0.95 2.15
C TYR A 140 12.20 -0.30 1.49
N ALA A 141 11.97 -0.27 0.17
CA ALA A 141 11.48 -1.42 -0.60
C ALA A 141 12.48 -2.59 -0.55
N GLU A 142 13.75 -2.34 -0.85
CA GLU A 142 14.83 -3.36 -0.81
C GLU A 142 14.93 -4.02 0.56
N LYS A 143 14.91 -3.23 1.64
CA LYS A 143 14.92 -3.75 3.01
C LYS A 143 13.73 -4.67 3.30
N ARG A 144 12.57 -4.41 2.69
CA ARG A 144 11.40 -5.28 2.84
C ARG A 144 11.56 -6.56 2.01
N MET A 145 11.97 -6.45 0.75
CA MET A 145 12.19 -7.60 -0.13
C MET A 145 13.22 -8.59 0.45
N LEU A 146 14.33 -8.09 0.97
CA LEU A 146 15.36 -8.93 1.62
C LEU A 146 14.84 -9.79 2.79
N ARG A 147 13.70 -9.46 3.39
CA ARG A 147 13.08 -10.29 4.42
C ARG A 147 12.42 -11.53 3.83
N TYR A 148 11.90 -11.42 2.62
CA TYR A 148 11.18 -12.49 1.94
C TYR A 148 12.12 -13.45 1.22
N GLU A 149 13.22 -12.96 0.61
CA GLU A 149 14.22 -13.77 -0.10
C GLU A 149 14.75 -14.95 0.73
N LYS A 150 14.90 -14.77 2.03
CA LYS A 150 15.38 -15.81 2.96
C LYS A 150 14.41 -16.96 3.17
N GLU A 151 13.18 -16.80 2.73
CA GLU A 151 12.07 -17.75 2.94
C GLU A 151 11.69 -18.50 1.65
N ILE A 152 12.40 -18.25 0.52
CA ILE A 152 12.12 -18.90 -0.76
C ILE A 152 12.39 -20.40 -0.66
N PRO A 153 11.36 -21.26 -0.82
CA PRO A 153 11.57 -22.70 -0.85
C PRO A 153 12.20 -23.14 -2.17
N GLY A 154 12.95 -24.24 -2.15
CA GLY A 154 13.55 -24.81 -3.35
C GLY A 154 12.55 -25.29 -4.41
N ASN A 155 11.30 -25.56 -4.03
CA ASN A 155 10.22 -25.94 -4.93
C ASN A 155 8.93 -25.22 -4.53
N LEU A 156 8.55 -24.20 -5.30
CA LEU A 156 7.35 -23.37 -5.04
C LEU A 156 6.04 -24.14 -5.18
N GLU A 157 5.94 -25.11 -6.10
CA GLU A 157 4.75 -25.92 -6.29
C GLU A 157 4.47 -26.77 -5.06
N ASN A 158 5.48 -27.52 -4.59
CA ASN A 158 5.35 -28.33 -3.38
C ASN A 158 5.06 -27.47 -2.15
N TRP A 159 5.70 -26.32 -2.05
CA TRP A 159 5.44 -25.37 -0.98
C TRP A 159 3.99 -24.88 -1.03
N PHE A 160 3.48 -24.49 -2.19
CA PHE A 160 2.11 -24.01 -2.35
C PHE A 160 1.09 -25.09 -1.98
N GLN A 161 1.26 -26.32 -2.49
CA GLN A 161 0.39 -27.44 -2.15
C GLN A 161 0.38 -27.74 -0.65
N GLY A 162 1.51 -27.63 0.02
CA GLY A 162 1.63 -27.83 1.46
C GLY A 162 1.07 -26.69 2.33
N ASN A 163 0.82 -25.51 1.75
CA ASN A 163 0.41 -24.33 2.51
C ASN A 163 -0.95 -23.75 2.10
N ILE A 164 -1.59 -24.26 1.06
CA ILE A 164 -2.82 -23.67 0.49
C ILE A 164 -3.95 -23.54 1.54
N GLU A 165 -4.13 -24.53 2.40
CA GLU A 165 -5.14 -24.50 3.46
C GLU A 165 -4.85 -23.39 4.48
N THR A 166 -3.57 -23.26 4.88
CA THR A 166 -3.13 -22.19 5.79
C THR A 166 -3.32 -20.81 5.17
N LEU A 167 -3.02 -20.65 3.88
CA LEU A 167 -3.22 -19.41 3.15
C LEU A 167 -4.70 -19.00 3.09
N HIS A 168 -5.61 -19.95 2.95
CA HIS A 168 -7.05 -19.69 2.96
C HIS A 168 -7.58 -19.27 4.33
N VAL A 169 -7.04 -19.85 5.42
CA VAL A 169 -7.49 -19.56 6.79
C VAL A 169 -6.83 -18.30 7.36
N ASN A 170 -5.54 -18.10 7.06
CA ASN A 170 -4.73 -17.01 7.57
C ASN A 170 -4.06 -16.23 6.42
N PRO A 171 -4.83 -15.41 5.68
CA PRO A 171 -4.36 -14.77 4.45
C PRO A 171 -3.22 -13.76 4.64
N VAL A 172 -3.00 -13.30 5.87
CA VAL A 172 -1.95 -12.33 6.22
C VAL A 172 -0.79 -12.95 6.99
N ASP A 173 -0.77 -14.26 7.15
CA ASP A 173 0.22 -14.98 7.95
C ASP A 173 1.53 -15.23 7.17
N ARG A 174 2.54 -15.77 7.87
CA ARG A 174 3.89 -16.00 7.37
C ARG A 174 3.98 -16.74 6.02
N PRO A 175 3.20 -17.79 5.73
CA PRO A 175 3.22 -18.45 4.42
C PRO A 175 3.00 -17.49 3.24
N ARG A 176 2.17 -16.47 3.41
CA ARG A 176 1.98 -15.44 2.36
C ARG A 176 3.29 -14.72 2.02
N ASN A 177 4.17 -14.51 2.98
CA ASN A 177 5.43 -13.80 2.75
C ASN A 177 6.33 -14.52 1.74
N VAL A 178 6.24 -15.85 1.67
CA VAL A 178 6.94 -16.64 0.66
C VAL A 178 6.37 -16.42 -0.75
N ALA A 179 5.06 -16.15 -0.85
CA ALA A 179 4.44 -15.80 -2.13
C ALA A 179 4.89 -14.43 -2.68
N LEU A 180 5.54 -13.61 -1.84
CA LEU A 180 6.09 -12.30 -2.21
C LEU A 180 7.57 -12.37 -2.63
N ALA A 181 8.25 -13.44 -2.31
CA ALA A 181 9.65 -13.66 -2.66
C ALA A 181 9.82 -14.12 -4.10
#